data_24c17d6e74147c518a94aa5284cf1c16
#
_entry.id   24c17d6e74147c518a94aa5284cf1c16
#
_cell.length_a   1.000
_cell.length_b   1.000
_cell.length_c   1.000
_cell.angle_alpha   90.00
_cell.angle_beta   90.00
_cell.angle_gamma   90.00
#
_symmetry.space_group_name_H-M   'P 1'
#
loop_
_entity.id
_entity.type
_entity.pdbx_description
1 polymer ?
#
loop_
_entity_poly.entity_id
_entity_poly.type
_entity_poly.pdbx_seq_one_letter_code
_entity_poly.pdbx_strand_id
1 'polypeptide(L)'
;GFFPREELVEYMRPLSRFNGHPDRNKVPGVEANTGPLGHGLPVAVGTALGTRMDGLPSRTFVLTGDGELQEGSNWEAAMAAAHFHLDNLIVIVDRNRLQQGTGTEQTVALEPLADRWRSFGWAVQEVDGHNLTALADVFRGVPVRTGHPTCVIAHTRKGQGVSFMTDQAAWHHRVPTDTELAAAIAELEADGR
;
A
#
# COMPACT_ATOMS: atom_id res chain seq x y z
N GLY A 1 11.18 2.77 17.63
CA GLY A 1 12.33 3.39 18.24
C GLY A 1 13.08 4.37 17.36
N PHE A 2 12.53 4.82 16.20
CA PHE A 2 13.20 5.82 15.33
C PHE A 2 13.11 7.25 15.89
N PHE A 3 12.07 7.55 16.66
CA PHE A 3 11.85 8.83 17.33
C PHE A 3 10.97 8.63 18.57
N PRO A 4 10.94 9.60 19.53
CA PRO A 4 10.10 9.54 20.71
C PRO A 4 8.61 9.52 20.34
N ARG A 5 7.83 8.64 20.98
CA ARG A 5 6.39 8.49 20.70
C ARG A 5 5.58 9.75 21.01
N GLU A 6 6.00 10.48 22.02
CA GLU A 6 5.38 11.74 22.46
C GLU A 6 5.41 12.83 21.37
N GLU A 7 6.34 12.75 20.42
CA GLU A 7 6.40 13.71 19.32
C GLU A 7 5.24 13.55 18.32
N LEU A 8 4.53 12.41 18.33
CA LEU A 8 3.39 12.19 17.45
C LEU A 8 2.23 13.17 17.69
N VAL A 9 2.17 13.84 18.85
CA VAL A 9 1.19 14.90 19.11
C VAL A 9 1.34 16.11 18.18
N GLU A 10 2.51 16.24 17.52
CA GLU A 10 2.79 17.28 16.55
C GLU A 10 2.31 16.91 15.11
N TYR A 11 1.70 15.72 14.92
CA TYR A 11 1.22 15.28 13.61
C TYR A 11 0.27 16.31 12.98
N MET A 12 0.56 16.70 11.73
CA MET A 12 -0.18 17.70 10.93
C MET A 12 -0.23 19.11 11.52
N ARG A 13 0.54 19.44 12.56
CA ARG A 13 0.67 20.82 13.02
C ARG A 13 1.54 21.65 12.07
N PRO A 14 1.33 22.97 11.98
CA PRO A 14 2.19 23.86 11.19
C PRO A 14 3.68 23.65 11.54
N LEU A 15 4.52 23.54 10.53
CA LEU A 15 5.98 23.33 10.64
C LEU A 15 6.40 21.98 11.26
N SER A 16 5.48 21.11 11.59
CA SER A 16 5.80 19.76 12.07
C SER A 16 6.54 18.96 11.00
N ARG A 17 7.46 18.09 11.45
CA ARG A 17 8.09 17.09 10.59
C ARG A 17 7.15 15.93 10.27
N PHE A 18 6.09 15.74 11.04
CA PHE A 18 5.11 14.67 10.87
C PHE A 18 3.92 15.16 10.05
N ASN A 19 3.93 14.80 8.79
CA ASN A 19 2.89 15.13 7.81
C ASN A 19 2.14 13.88 7.35
N GLY A 20 0.97 14.05 6.74
CA GLY A 20 0.22 12.97 6.12
C GLY A 20 1.01 12.25 5.02
N HIS A 21 1.94 12.96 4.35
CA HIS A 21 2.95 12.39 3.45
C HIS A 21 4.33 12.61 4.06
N PRO A 22 4.98 11.57 4.63
CA PRO A 22 6.24 11.72 5.34
C PRO A 22 7.40 12.05 4.40
N ASP A 23 8.35 12.83 4.92
CA ASP A 23 9.59 13.20 4.24
C ASP A 23 10.77 12.45 4.87
N ARG A 24 11.47 11.64 4.08
CA ARG A 24 12.64 10.85 4.51
C ARG A 24 13.77 11.70 5.08
N ASN A 25 13.87 12.96 4.67
CA ASN A 25 14.90 13.86 5.18
C ASN A 25 14.56 14.47 6.53
N LYS A 26 13.29 14.35 6.98
CA LYS A 26 12.81 14.95 8.23
C LYS A 26 12.46 13.92 9.29
N VAL A 27 11.97 12.74 8.87
CA VAL A 27 11.48 11.72 9.79
C VAL A 27 12.37 10.50 9.75
N PRO A 28 13.15 10.22 10.81
CA PRO A 28 13.95 9.00 10.89
C PRO A 28 13.10 7.74 10.73
N GLY A 29 13.60 6.77 9.96
CA GLY A 29 12.89 5.53 9.68
C GLY A 29 11.96 5.59 8.46
N VAL A 30 11.77 6.75 7.84
CA VAL A 30 11.06 6.86 6.56
C VAL A 30 12.04 6.56 5.42
N GLU A 31 11.76 5.52 4.66
CA GLU A 31 12.64 5.05 3.58
C GLU A 31 12.46 5.83 2.28
N ALA A 32 11.23 6.27 1.99
CA ALA A 32 10.91 7.07 0.80
C ALA A 32 9.84 8.10 1.08
N ASN A 33 9.87 9.21 0.35
CA ASN A 33 8.79 10.20 0.38
C ASN A 33 7.54 9.62 -0.29
N THR A 34 6.36 10.00 0.22
CA THR A 34 5.07 9.60 -0.34
C THR A 34 4.26 10.83 -0.79
N GLY A 35 3.12 10.59 -1.44
CA GLY A 35 2.20 11.63 -1.92
C GLY A 35 1.97 11.58 -3.42
N PRO A 36 3.02 11.65 -4.26
CA PRO A 36 2.84 11.51 -5.71
C PRO A 36 2.39 10.08 -6.06
N LEU A 37 1.16 9.93 -6.49
CA LEU A 37 0.62 8.64 -6.97
C LEU A 37 1.42 8.15 -8.18
N GLY A 38 1.57 6.83 -8.29
CA GLY A 38 2.32 6.20 -9.38
C GLY A 38 3.84 6.29 -9.27
N HIS A 39 4.39 6.83 -8.18
CA HIS A 39 5.84 6.96 -8.00
C HIS A 39 6.44 5.91 -7.06
N GLY A 40 5.63 5.34 -6.18
CA GLY A 40 6.11 4.33 -5.22
C GLY A 40 6.70 3.11 -5.92
N LEU A 41 5.99 2.54 -6.88
CA LEU A 41 6.45 1.36 -7.61
C LEU A 41 7.69 1.61 -8.47
N PRO A 42 7.81 2.69 -9.28
CA PRO A 42 9.04 3.02 -9.99
C PRO A 42 10.26 3.16 -9.07
N VAL A 43 10.11 3.83 -7.92
CA VAL A 43 11.17 3.95 -6.91
C VAL A 43 11.56 2.58 -6.36
N ALA A 44 10.57 1.73 -6.05
CA ALA A 44 10.80 0.37 -5.55
C ALA A 44 11.53 -0.51 -6.57
N VAL A 45 11.23 -0.37 -7.87
CA VAL A 45 11.97 -1.04 -8.96
C VAL A 45 13.45 -0.64 -8.94
N GLY A 46 13.74 0.66 -8.85
CA GLY A 46 15.10 1.15 -8.73
C GLY A 46 15.81 0.60 -7.49
N THR A 47 15.14 0.59 -6.35
CA THR A 47 15.68 0.04 -5.09
C THR A 47 15.97 -1.45 -5.20
N ALA A 48 15.02 -2.25 -5.70
CA ALA A 48 15.19 -3.69 -5.86
C ALA A 48 16.32 -4.04 -6.85
N LEU A 49 16.46 -3.28 -7.93
CA LEU A 49 17.54 -3.43 -8.87
C LEU A 49 18.89 -3.10 -8.24
N GLY A 50 18.99 -1.97 -7.52
CA GLY A 50 20.21 -1.54 -6.84
C GLY A 50 20.66 -2.57 -5.79
N THR A 51 19.77 -3.02 -4.90
CA THR A 51 20.12 -4.02 -3.88
C THR A 51 20.60 -5.34 -4.49
N ARG A 52 20.03 -5.73 -5.63
CA ARG A 52 20.47 -6.93 -6.35
C ARG A 52 21.83 -6.73 -7.01
N MET A 53 22.11 -5.56 -7.59
CA MET A 53 23.42 -5.23 -8.15
C MET A 53 24.52 -5.22 -7.09
N ASP A 54 24.19 -4.80 -5.87
CA ASP A 54 25.08 -4.82 -4.71
C ASP A 54 25.21 -6.21 -4.06
N GLY A 55 24.51 -7.23 -4.58
CA GLY A 55 24.53 -8.59 -4.04
C GLY A 55 23.85 -8.73 -2.66
N LEU A 56 22.99 -7.78 -2.29
CA LEU A 56 22.31 -7.80 -1.01
C LEU A 56 21.09 -8.75 -1.04
N PRO A 57 20.84 -9.53 0.02
CA PRO A 57 19.71 -10.44 0.10
C PRO A 57 18.39 -9.73 0.44
N SER A 58 18.35 -8.41 0.35
CA SER A 58 17.21 -7.59 0.73
C SER A 58 16.04 -7.75 -0.23
N ARG A 59 14.82 -7.74 0.33
CA ARG A 59 13.57 -7.67 -0.42
C ARG A 59 12.98 -6.27 -0.31
N THR A 60 12.41 -5.79 -1.41
CA THR A 60 11.72 -4.50 -1.48
C THR A 60 10.23 -4.73 -1.50
N PHE A 61 9.52 -4.16 -0.53
CA PHE A 61 8.06 -4.18 -0.46
C PHE A 61 7.53 -2.79 -0.76
N VAL A 62 6.50 -2.71 -1.61
CA VAL A 62 5.80 -1.46 -1.90
C VAL A 62 4.29 -1.68 -1.78
N LEU A 63 3.63 -0.83 -1.01
CA LEU A 63 2.19 -0.81 -0.87
C LEU A 63 1.63 0.29 -1.78
N THR A 64 0.69 -0.08 -2.65
CA THR A 64 -0.02 0.83 -3.55
C THR A 64 -1.53 0.75 -3.30
N GLY A 65 -2.22 1.88 -3.47
CA GLY A 65 -3.66 1.87 -3.60
C GLY A 65 -4.10 1.34 -4.97
N ASP A 66 -5.29 0.75 -5.04
CA ASP A 66 -5.84 0.31 -6.34
C ASP A 66 -6.16 1.49 -7.27
N GLY A 67 -6.69 2.59 -6.75
CA GLY A 67 -6.88 3.83 -7.53
C GLY A 67 -5.56 4.41 -8.04
N GLU A 68 -4.47 4.24 -7.31
CA GLU A 68 -3.13 4.64 -7.74
C GLU A 68 -2.66 3.87 -8.99
N LEU A 69 -3.14 2.65 -9.21
CA LEU A 69 -2.78 1.87 -10.41
C LEU A 69 -3.33 2.46 -11.72
N GLN A 70 -4.18 3.48 -11.65
CA GLN A 70 -4.62 4.22 -12.83
C GLN A 70 -3.52 5.16 -13.36
N GLU A 71 -2.45 5.41 -12.60
CA GLU A 71 -1.27 6.13 -13.06
C GLU A 71 -0.41 5.25 -13.97
N GLY A 72 -0.06 5.75 -15.17
CA GLY A 72 0.66 5.00 -16.20
C GLY A 72 2.05 4.52 -15.76
N SER A 73 2.74 5.30 -14.93
CA SER A 73 4.08 4.97 -14.42
C SER A 73 4.14 3.65 -13.63
N ASN A 74 3.04 3.21 -13.01
CA ASN A 74 2.98 1.91 -12.38
C ASN A 74 3.15 0.77 -13.42
N TRP A 75 2.54 0.90 -14.58
CA TRP A 75 2.62 -0.12 -15.64
C TRP A 75 3.96 -0.10 -16.36
N GLU A 76 4.58 1.07 -16.53
CA GLU A 76 5.96 1.20 -17.00
C GLU A 76 6.92 0.50 -16.03
N ALA A 77 6.76 0.74 -14.74
CA ALA A 77 7.53 0.07 -13.69
C ALA A 77 7.28 -1.45 -13.66
N ALA A 78 6.03 -1.88 -13.86
CA ALA A 78 5.69 -3.30 -13.92
C ALA A 78 6.40 -4.02 -15.07
N MET A 79 6.46 -3.40 -16.26
CA MET A 79 7.23 -3.93 -17.39
C MET A 79 8.72 -4.04 -17.07
N ALA A 80 9.30 -2.98 -16.49
CA ALA A 80 10.72 -2.95 -16.13
C ALA A 80 11.07 -4.03 -15.10
N ALA A 81 10.27 -4.17 -14.04
CA ALA A 81 10.48 -5.17 -12.99
C ALA A 81 10.49 -6.60 -13.55
N ALA A 82 9.56 -6.92 -14.43
CA ALA A 82 9.50 -8.23 -15.07
C ALA A 82 10.68 -8.44 -16.02
N HIS A 83 11.04 -7.44 -16.81
CA HIS A 83 12.18 -7.50 -17.72
C HIS A 83 13.50 -7.80 -16.97
N PHE A 84 13.71 -7.14 -15.84
CA PHE A 84 14.89 -7.37 -15.00
C PHE A 84 14.77 -8.56 -14.06
N HIS A 85 13.68 -9.35 -14.12
CA HIS A 85 13.46 -10.53 -13.26
C HIS A 85 13.62 -10.22 -11.77
N LEU A 86 13.03 -9.12 -11.27
CA LEU A 86 13.18 -8.64 -9.90
C LEU A 86 12.34 -9.47 -8.93
N ASP A 87 12.74 -10.70 -8.64
CA ASP A 87 12.04 -11.57 -7.68
C ASP A 87 12.22 -11.13 -6.22
N ASN A 88 13.09 -10.16 -5.96
CA ASN A 88 13.22 -9.46 -4.70
C ASN A 88 12.26 -8.26 -4.54
N LEU A 89 11.38 -7.99 -5.53
CA LEU A 89 10.37 -6.94 -5.49
C LEU A 89 8.97 -7.53 -5.27
N ILE A 90 8.30 -7.02 -4.26
CA ILE A 90 6.94 -7.39 -3.90
C ILE A 90 6.06 -6.14 -3.89
N VAL A 91 5.06 -6.07 -4.78
CA VAL A 91 3.99 -5.06 -4.71
C VAL A 91 2.80 -5.64 -3.96
N ILE A 92 2.23 -4.84 -3.07
CA ILE A 92 0.99 -5.13 -2.38
C ILE A 92 -0.03 -4.11 -2.86
N VAL A 93 -1.13 -4.57 -3.43
CA VAL A 93 -2.23 -3.70 -3.84
C VAL A 93 -3.32 -3.73 -2.78
N ASP A 94 -3.55 -2.60 -2.11
CA ASP A 94 -4.75 -2.41 -1.27
C ASP A 94 -5.97 -2.28 -2.19
N ARG A 95 -6.63 -3.42 -2.45
CA ARG A 95 -7.79 -3.52 -3.34
C ARG A 95 -9.07 -3.25 -2.57
N ASN A 96 -9.28 -2.01 -2.15
CA ASN A 96 -10.48 -1.55 -1.46
C ASN A 96 -11.59 -1.04 -2.41
N ARG A 97 -11.30 -0.92 -3.71
CA ARG A 97 -12.23 -0.53 -4.79
C ARG A 97 -12.72 0.91 -4.71
N LEU A 98 -12.14 1.74 -3.85
CA LEU A 98 -12.51 3.14 -3.67
C LEU A 98 -11.30 4.05 -3.87
N GLN A 99 -11.56 5.19 -4.49
CA GLN A 99 -10.62 6.30 -4.58
C GLN A 99 -11.35 7.60 -4.25
N GLN A 100 -10.65 8.63 -3.88
CA GLN A 100 -11.16 9.94 -3.46
C GLN A 100 -12.70 10.06 -3.29
N GLY A 101 -13.44 10.27 -4.35
CA GLY A 101 -14.88 10.53 -4.32
C GLY A 101 -15.76 9.40 -4.86
N THR A 102 -15.18 8.29 -5.37
CA THR A 102 -15.97 7.25 -6.06
C THR A 102 -15.26 5.90 -6.12
N GLY A 103 -15.90 4.91 -6.73
CA GLY A 103 -15.30 3.60 -7.00
C GLY A 103 -14.26 3.64 -8.11
N THR A 104 -13.23 2.80 -7.99
CA THR A 104 -12.16 2.70 -9.00
C THR A 104 -12.70 2.28 -10.36
N GLU A 105 -13.62 1.31 -10.40
CA GLU A 105 -14.20 0.82 -11.65
C GLU A 105 -15.10 1.85 -12.36
N GLN A 106 -15.61 2.82 -11.61
CA GLN A 106 -16.40 3.92 -12.17
C GLN A 106 -15.52 5.03 -12.76
N THR A 107 -14.30 5.16 -12.29
CA THR A 107 -13.34 6.17 -12.78
C THR A 107 -12.60 5.66 -14.00
N VAL A 108 -11.75 4.64 -13.83
CA VAL A 108 -11.06 3.91 -14.91
C VAL A 108 -10.96 2.46 -14.49
N ALA A 109 -11.68 1.57 -15.17
CA ALA A 109 -11.78 0.16 -14.81
C ALA A 109 -10.42 -0.52 -14.73
N LEU A 110 -10.20 -1.26 -13.65
CA LEU A 110 -8.97 -2.01 -13.37
C LEU A 110 -9.14 -3.51 -13.61
N GLU A 111 -10.38 -4.04 -13.57
CA GLU A 111 -10.60 -5.46 -13.75
C GLU A 111 -10.42 -5.91 -15.22
N PRO A 112 -9.96 -7.12 -15.44
CA PRO A 112 -9.50 -8.13 -14.46
C PRO A 112 -8.06 -7.80 -13.98
N LEU A 113 -7.91 -7.31 -12.75
CA LEU A 113 -6.65 -6.76 -12.23
C LEU A 113 -5.54 -7.82 -12.15
N ALA A 114 -5.86 -9.00 -11.64
CA ALA A 114 -4.88 -10.10 -11.53
C ALA A 114 -4.30 -10.49 -12.90
N ASP A 115 -5.14 -10.54 -13.93
CA ASP A 115 -4.69 -10.92 -15.27
C ASP A 115 -3.84 -9.82 -15.93
N ARG A 116 -4.11 -8.56 -15.62
CA ARG A 116 -3.23 -7.45 -16.04
C ARG A 116 -1.82 -7.64 -15.50
N TRP A 117 -1.66 -7.87 -14.18
CA TRP A 117 -0.35 -8.13 -13.58
C TRP A 117 0.32 -9.37 -14.16
N ARG A 118 -0.44 -10.46 -14.37
CA ARG A 118 0.08 -11.68 -15.02
C ARG A 118 0.57 -11.42 -16.45
N SER A 119 -0.14 -10.58 -17.20
CA SER A 119 0.25 -10.23 -18.58
C SER A 119 1.54 -9.43 -18.65
N PHE A 120 1.88 -8.68 -17.60
CA PHE A 120 3.18 -8.02 -17.44
C PHE A 120 4.29 -8.95 -16.92
N GLY A 121 4.02 -10.25 -16.72
CA GLY A 121 5.05 -11.22 -16.31
C GLY A 121 5.22 -11.36 -14.80
N TRP A 122 4.29 -10.85 -14.00
CA TRP A 122 4.33 -10.96 -12.53
C TRP A 122 3.72 -12.28 -12.04
N ALA A 123 4.25 -12.82 -10.95
CA ALA A 123 3.58 -13.84 -10.17
C ALA A 123 2.53 -13.18 -9.27
N VAL A 124 1.28 -13.62 -9.35
CA VAL A 124 0.16 -12.96 -8.66
C VAL A 124 -0.45 -13.88 -7.64
N GLN A 125 -0.69 -13.34 -6.44
CA GLN A 125 -1.45 -13.97 -5.37
C GLN A 125 -2.54 -13.03 -4.88
N GLU A 126 -3.73 -13.57 -4.66
CA GLU A 126 -4.85 -12.82 -4.07
C GLU A 126 -5.09 -13.30 -2.65
N VAL A 127 -5.41 -12.39 -1.74
CA VAL A 127 -5.59 -12.68 -0.32
C VAL A 127 -6.66 -11.78 0.29
N ASP A 128 -7.36 -12.27 1.31
CA ASP A 128 -8.15 -11.43 2.20
C ASP A 128 -7.23 -10.51 3.01
N GLY A 129 -7.25 -9.21 2.71
CA GLY A 129 -6.41 -8.20 3.32
C GLY A 129 -6.72 -7.91 4.79
N HIS A 130 -7.83 -8.47 5.34
CA HIS A 130 -8.15 -8.39 6.76
C HIS A 130 -7.80 -9.67 7.53
N ASN A 131 -7.36 -10.72 6.86
CA ASN A 131 -6.88 -11.94 7.49
C ASN A 131 -5.37 -11.88 7.71
N LEU A 132 -4.94 -11.46 8.91
CA LEU A 132 -3.52 -11.30 9.26
C LEU A 132 -2.72 -12.60 9.15
N THR A 133 -3.32 -13.75 9.44
CA THR A 133 -2.67 -15.05 9.31
C THR A 133 -2.38 -15.35 7.84
N ALA A 134 -3.37 -15.18 6.97
CA ALA A 134 -3.22 -15.38 5.54
C ALA A 134 -2.17 -14.42 4.94
N LEU A 135 -2.18 -13.14 5.33
CA LEU A 135 -1.16 -12.17 4.92
C LEU A 135 0.24 -12.59 5.36
N ALA A 136 0.40 -13.03 6.62
CA ALA A 136 1.68 -13.49 7.13
C ALA A 136 2.19 -14.71 6.35
N ASP A 137 1.32 -15.64 5.98
CA ASP A 137 1.69 -16.81 5.19
C ASP A 137 2.12 -16.43 3.77
N VAL A 138 1.38 -15.50 3.14
CA VAL A 138 1.78 -14.93 1.83
C VAL A 138 3.17 -14.32 1.91
N PHE A 139 3.44 -13.47 2.90
CA PHE A 139 4.74 -12.77 3.00
C PHE A 139 5.91 -13.69 3.40
N ARG A 140 5.65 -14.81 4.05
CA ARG A 140 6.67 -15.86 4.24
C ARG A 140 7.01 -16.59 2.94
N GLY A 141 6.00 -16.75 2.05
CA GLY A 141 6.12 -17.49 0.79
C GLY A 141 6.65 -16.70 -0.39
N VAL A 142 6.98 -15.40 -0.25
CA VAL A 142 7.52 -14.62 -1.37
C VAL A 142 9.03 -14.80 -1.54
N PRO A 143 9.54 -14.81 -2.78
CA PRO A 143 8.80 -14.65 -4.04
C PRO A 143 7.92 -15.86 -4.34
N VAL A 144 6.71 -15.59 -4.87
CA VAL A 144 5.78 -16.67 -5.27
C VAL A 144 6.37 -17.55 -6.37
N ARG A 145 7.22 -16.95 -7.21
CA ARG A 145 7.93 -17.62 -8.30
C ARG A 145 9.31 -17.01 -8.48
N THR A 146 10.35 -17.82 -8.39
CA THR A 146 11.73 -17.38 -8.64
C THR A 146 11.88 -16.76 -10.03
N GLY A 147 12.61 -15.66 -10.13
CA GLY A 147 12.85 -14.92 -11.36
C GLY A 147 11.65 -14.05 -11.80
N HIS A 148 10.60 -13.94 -10.98
CA HIS A 148 9.44 -13.10 -11.28
C HIS A 148 9.13 -12.20 -10.08
N PRO A 149 8.87 -10.89 -10.29
CA PRO A 149 8.36 -10.03 -9.23
C PRO A 149 6.98 -10.53 -8.77
N THR A 150 6.64 -10.27 -7.50
CA THR A 150 5.40 -10.75 -6.90
C THR A 150 4.40 -9.61 -6.73
N CYS A 151 3.16 -9.80 -7.20
CA CYS A 151 2.04 -8.93 -6.89
C CYS A 151 1.08 -9.65 -5.93
N VAL A 152 0.84 -9.05 -4.78
CA VAL A 152 -0.15 -9.49 -3.80
C VAL A 152 -1.35 -8.55 -3.88
N ILE A 153 -2.48 -9.04 -4.35
CA ILE A 153 -3.73 -8.27 -4.35
C ILE A 153 -4.45 -8.58 -3.04
N ALA A 154 -4.41 -7.63 -2.12
CA ALA A 154 -5.07 -7.73 -0.84
C ALA A 154 -6.48 -7.12 -0.95
N HIS A 155 -7.49 -7.98 -0.93
CA HIS A 155 -8.88 -7.55 -0.94
C HIS A 155 -9.25 -6.99 0.43
N THR A 156 -9.49 -5.69 0.49
CA THR A 156 -9.79 -4.96 1.71
C THR A 156 -11.13 -4.23 1.62
N ARG A 157 -11.58 -3.72 2.73
CA ARG A 157 -12.71 -2.81 2.85
C ARG A 157 -12.26 -1.55 3.55
N LYS A 158 -12.42 -0.41 2.89
CA LYS A 158 -12.12 0.88 3.50
C LYS A 158 -12.96 1.06 4.77
N GLY A 159 -12.33 1.48 5.89
CA GLY A 159 -13.02 1.71 7.16
C GLY A 159 -13.49 0.45 7.88
N GLN A 160 -12.90 -0.71 7.58
CA GLN A 160 -13.24 -1.99 8.22
C GLN A 160 -13.21 -1.90 9.75
N GLY A 161 -14.29 -2.36 10.39
CA GLY A 161 -14.44 -2.37 11.84
C GLY A 161 -15.21 -1.17 12.38
N VAL A 162 -15.48 -0.15 11.55
CA VAL A 162 -16.30 1.02 11.93
C VAL A 162 -17.47 1.15 10.97
N SER A 163 -18.68 0.92 11.46
CA SER A 163 -19.87 0.74 10.63
C SER A 163 -20.15 1.92 9.69
N PHE A 164 -20.05 3.14 10.19
CA PHE A 164 -20.30 4.37 9.42
C PHE A 164 -19.15 4.78 8.48
N MET A 165 -17.98 4.14 8.57
CA MET A 165 -16.84 4.37 7.69
C MET A 165 -16.74 3.31 6.59
N THR A 166 -17.25 2.11 6.84
CA THR A 166 -17.05 0.95 5.97
C THR A 166 -17.63 1.19 4.58
N ASP A 167 -16.78 1.02 3.55
CA ASP A 167 -17.08 1.19 2.13
C ASP A 167 -17.60 2.59 1.75
N GLN A 168 -17.25 3.61 2.53
CA GLN A 168 -17.63 5.00 2.27
C GLN A 168 -16.48 5.80 1.68
N ALA A 169 -16.55 6.20 0.42
CA ALA A 169 -15.53 7.01 -0.27
C ALA A 169 -15.25 8.34 0.45
N ALA A 170 -16.27 8.94 1.11
CA ALA A 170 -16.15 10.17 1.87
C ALA A 170 -15.08 10.12 2.98
N TRP A 171 -14.70 8.92 3.44
CA TRP A 171 -13.66 8.73 4.45
C TRP A 171 -12.25 8.57 3.87
N HIS A 172 -12.05 8.87 2.59
CA HIS A 172 -10.73 8.77 1.99
C HIS A 172 -9.68 9.67 2.69
N HIS A 173 -10.07 10.88 3.09
CA HIS A 173 -9.19 11.83 3.81
C HIS A 173 -9.94 12.72 4.81
N ARG A 174 -11.14 12.32 5.21
CA ARG A 174 -11.93 13.04 6.23
C ARG A 174 -11.41 12.73 7.62
N VAL A 175 -11.32 13.76 8.46
CA VAL A 175 -11.04 13.63 9.88
C VAL A 175 -12.36 13.44 10.64
N PRO A 176 -12.50 12.45 11.54
CA PRO A 176 -13.69 12.29 12.36
C PRO A 176 -13.87 13.44 13.35
N THR A 177 -15.08 13.79 13.67
CA THR A 177 -15.42 14.64 14.83
C THR A 177 -15.19 13.86 16.14
N ASP A 178 -15.13 14.56 17.28
CA ASP A 178 -14.93 13.92 18.58
C ASP A 178 -16.04 12.88 18.87
N THR A 179 -17.27 13.14 18.47
CA THR A 179 -18.39 12.21 18.63
C THR A 179 -18.23 10.97 17.76
N GLU A 180 -17.83 11.14 16.49
CA GLU A 180 -17.56 10.04 15.58
C GLU A 180 -16.35 9.21 16.05
N LEU A 181 -15.31 9.87 16.58
CA LEU A 181 -14.15 9.19 17.14
C LEU A 181 -14.54 8.31 18.32
N ALA A 182 -15.34 8.84 19.27
CA ALA A 182 -15.82 8.08 20.41
C ALA A 182 -16.68 6.87 19.99
N ALA A 183 -17.56 7.05 18.99
CA ALA A 183 -18.36 5.96 18.44
C ALA A 183 -17.49 4.89 17.76
N ALA A 184 -16.49 5.29 16.97
CA ALA A 184 -15.58 4.36 16.31
C ALA A 184 -14.79 3.52 17.32
N ILE A 185 -14.28 4.15 18.38
CA ILE A 185 -13.56 3.46 19.46
C ILE A 185 -14.48 2.44 20.13
N ALA A 186 -15.71 2.83 20.46
CA ALA A 186 -16.66 1.92 21.10
C ALA A 186 -16.99 0.69 20.22
N GLU A 187 -17.15 0.86 18.89
CA GLU A 187 -17.37 -0.26 17.99
C GLU A 187 -16.16 -1.21 17.95
N LEU A 188 -14.94 -0.67 17.87
CA LEU A 188 -13.71 -1.48 17.81
C LEU A 188 -13.45 -2.25 19.11
N GLU A 189 -13.73 -1.63 20.28
CA GLU A 189 -13.61 -2.29 21.59
C GLU A 189 -14.66 -3.38 21.79
N ALA A 190 -15.88 -3.19 21.28
CA ALA A 190 -16.95 -4.20 21.35
C ALA A 190 -16.62 -5.44 20.51
N ASP A 191 -15.90 -5.27 19.39
CA ASP A 191 -15.45 -6.36 18.52
C ASP A 191 -14.19 -7.09 19.04
N GLY A 192 -13.60 -6.63 20.15
CA GLY A 192 -12.38 -7.20 20.74
C GLY A 192 -11.10 -7.00 19.90
N ARG A 193 -11.07 -5.91 19.14
CA ARG A 193 -9.96 -5.53 18.25
C ARG A 193 -9.08 -4.44 18.83
#